data_3a967c9e2191729519a20d319ddc6e2c
#
_entry.id   3a967c9e2191729519a20d319ddc6e2c
#
_cell.length_a   1.000
_cell.length_b   1.000
_cell.length_c   1.000
_cell.angle_alpha   90.00
_cell.angle_beta   90.00
_cell.angle_gamma   90.00
#
_symmetry.space_group_name_H-M   'P 1'
#
loop_
_entity.id
_entity.type
_entity.pdbx_description
1 polymer ?
#
loop_
_entity_poly.entity_id
_entity_poly.type
_entity_poly.pdbx_seq_one_letter_code
_entity_poly.pdbx_strand_id
1 'polypeptide(L)'
;LEVMKDLYMSMILSMTFALVFAIVLPILTGDNPTLTVSAVIVLFMLVQLGFYVVIRAMAPHDPVWFHSEEGAPSDFRLWSSFAVGVFGTAALVVFVGAGLFNVGPGLRGLLFFLEDIPLALYICVPISPMAITGVMLRFEERNIEERDAEFPSFVRALGAAESAKQSTTGDVLATLHQKDFGALTPAIVRLYRRLNIRISSEQAWYTFATDTRSYLIQKFSDMYLEGRSMGGRPKLLGELISQNMNTVMQLREQRRQATVTMIGLLYGITSASAFAFFIGLQVVNILADLSQQFNITNAGGVGKIIYAGVYDIALIEFLLLLVILFNAVLSSVMIRTIDGGNKANAYLHFVLMTWLGSGVAIFTKHLVSAILTI
;
A
#
# COMPACT_ATOMS: atom_id res chain seq x y z
N LEU A 1 -7.46 -2.82 16.79
CA LEU A 1 -6.28 -2.91 15.92
C LEU A 1 -5.47 -4.17 16.20
N GLU A 2 -5.12 -4.46 17.46
CA GLU A 2 -4.35 -5.66 17.81
C GLU A 2 -5.06 -6.96 17.40
N VAL A 3 -6.32 -7.11 17.72
CA VAL A 3 -7.12 -8.28 17.30
C VAL A 3 -7.15 -8.47 15.78
N MET A 4 -7.27 -7.38 15.03
CA MET A 4 -7.25 -7.45 13.55
C MET A 4 -5.87 -7.88 13.03
N LYS A 5 -4.80 -7.37 13.64
CA LYS A 5 -3.43 -7.76 13.34
C LYS A 5 -3.22 -9.26 13.57
N ASP A 6 -3.58 -9.75 14.74
CA ASP A 6 -3.36 -11.14 15.15
C ASP A 6 -4.18 -12.13 14.32
N LEU A 7 -5.43 -11.78 14.00
CA LEU A 7 -6.28 -12.57 13.09
C LEU A 7 -5.67 -12.69 11.70
N TYR A 8 -5.20 -11.57 11.14
CA TYR A 8 -4.60 -11.57 9.82
C TYR A 8 -3.28 -12.35 9.79
N MET A 9 -2.47 -12.18 10.81
CA MET A 9 -1.19 -12.88 10.96
C MET A 9 -1.36 -14.39 11.05
N SER A 10 -2.25 -14.85 11.94
CA SER A 10 -2.52 -16.28 12.13
C SER A 10 -3.08 -16.90 10.85
N MET A 11 -3.90 -16.16 10.10
CA MET A 11 -4.45 -16.62 8.83
C MET A 11 -3.38 -16.79 7.76
N ILE A 12 -2.54 -15.77 7.50
CA ILE A 12 -1.50 -15.89 6.47
C ILE A 12 -0.55 -17.04 6.81
N LEU A 13 -0.14 -17.15 8.08
CA LEU A 13 0.75 -18.22 8.51
C LEU A 13 0.13 -19.61 8.29
N SER A 14 -1.11 -19.79 8.73
CA SER A 14 -1.85 -21.06 8.53
C SER A 14 -1.98 -21.42 7.06
N MET A 15 -2.29 -20.44 6.21
CA MET A 15 -2.45 -20.66 4.79
C MET A 15 -1.12 -20.89 4.05
N THR A 16 -0.03 -20.29 4.53
CA THR A 16 1.31 -20.57 4.01
C THR A 16 1.64 -22.05 4.18
N PHE A 17 1.39 -22.60 5.37
CA PHE A 17 1.57 -24.03 5.62
C PHE A 17 0.64 -24.89 4.76
N ALA A 18 -0.64 -24.52 4.65
CA ALA A 18 -1.59 -25.26 3.82
C ALA A 18 -1.14 -25.35 2.35
N LEU A 19 -0.57 -24.27 1.81
CA LEU A 19 -0.10 -24.22 0.42
C LEU A 19 1.18 -25.03 0.23
N VAL A 20 2.10 -25.02 1.18
CA VAL A 20 3.29 -25.90 1.15
C VAL A 20 2.87 -27.37 1.18
N PHE A 21 1.92 -27.73 2.06
CA PHE A 21 1.38 -29.08 2.09
C PHE A 21 0.68 -29.46 0.76
N ALA A 22 -0.04 -28.54 0.15
CA ALA A 22 -0.70 -28.78 -1.13
C ALA A 22 0.28 -29.06 -2.29
N ILE A 23 1.49 -28.47 -2.22
CA ILE A 23 2.55 -28.74 -3.20
C ILE A 23 3.14 -30.14 -3.00
N VAL A 24 3.30 -30.58 -1.75
CA VAL A 24 3.95 -31.83 -1.41
C VAL A 24 2.96 -33.03 -1.38
N LEU A 25 1.71 -32.80 -0.99
CA LEU A 25 0.71 -33.87 -0.80
C LEU A 25 0.44 -34.73 -2.06
N PRO A 26 0.32 -34.18 -3.28
CA PRO A 26 0.06 -34.97 -4.46
C PRO A 26 1.18 -36.00 -4.79
N ILE A 27 2.41 -35.72 -4.33
CA ILE A 27 3.53 -36.68 -4.45
C ILE A 27 3.21 -37.97 -3.68
N LEU A 28 2.54 -37.80 -2.53
CA LEU A 28 2.20 -38.92 -1.63
C LEU A 28 0.89 -39.63 -2.02
N THR A 29 -0.07 -38.87 -2.59
CA THR A 29 -1.42 -39.42 -2.91
C THR A 29 -1.55 -39.97 -4.33
N GLY A 30 -0.67 -39.51 -5.25
CA GLY A 30 -0.73 -39.90 -6.66
C GLY A 30 -1.85 -39.23 -7.46
N ASP A 31 -2.48 -38.17 -6.91
CA ASP A 31 -3.50 -37.38 -7.58
C ASP A 31 -2.89 -36.39 -8.59
N ASN A 32 -3.74 -35.79 -9.44
CA ASN A 32 -3.30 -34.76 -10.39
C ASN A 32 -2.76 -33.52 -9.67
N PRO A 33 -1.43 -33.29 -9.64
CA PRO A 33 -0.83 -32.27 -8.79
C PRO A 33 -1.22 -30.86 -9.22
N THR A 34 -1.33 -30.58 -10.51
CA THR A 34 -1.71 -29.29 -11.04
C THR A 34 -3.13 -28.87 -10.63
N LEU A 35 -4.06 -29.80 -10.60
CA LEU A 35 -5.44 -29.55 -10.18
C LEU A 35 -5.52 -29.31 -8.68
N THR A 36 -4.82 -30.10 -7.88
CA THR A 36 -4.81 -29.98 -6.41
C THR A 36 -4.17 -28.65 -5.99
N VAL A 37 -3.00 -28.30 -6.55
CA VAL A 37 -2.31 -27.05 -6.26
C VAL A 37 -3.14 -25.85 -6.69
N SER A 38 -3.73 -25.86 -7.89
CA SER A 38 -4.56 -24.76 -8.37
C SER A 38 -5.83 -24.57 -7.53
N ALA A 39 -6.48 -25.65 -7.09
CA ALA A 39 -7.65 -25.59 -6.23
C ALA A 39 -7.32 -24.97 -4.86
N VAL A 40 -6.19 -25.35 -4.26
CA VAL A 40 -5.73 -24.77 -2.98
C VAL A 40 -5.35 -23.31 -3.14
N ILE A 41 -4.73 -22.91 -4.25
CA ILE A 41 -4.42 -21.50 -4.55
C ILE A 41 -5.69 -20.66 -4.66
N VAL A 42 -6.70 -21.13 -5.39
CA VAL A 42 -7.99 -20.44 -5.50
C VAL A 42 -8.66 -20.31 -4.13
N LEU A 43 -8.65 -21.38 -3.33
CA LEU A 43 -9.18 -21.34 -1.96
C LEU A 43 -8.41 -20.31 -1.10
N PHE A 44 -7.09 -20.29 -1.19
CA PHE A 44 -6.23 -19.33 -0.53
C PHE A 44 -6.60 -17.88 -0.88
N MET A 45 -6.76 -17.57 -2.17
CA MET A 45 -7.15 -16.25 -2.63
C MET A 45 -8.54 -15.83 -2.11
N LEU A 46 -9.52 -16.77 -2.13
CA LEU A 46 -10.87 -16.50 -1.65
C LEU A 46 -10.90 -16.22 -0.15
N VAL A 47 -10.17 -16.98 0.65
CA VAL A 47 -10.10 -16.76 2.10
C VAL A 47 -9.41 -15.43 2.42
N GLN A 48 -8.31 -15.08 1.75
CA GLN A 48 -7.66 -13.78 1.91
C GLN A 48 -8.61 -12.63 1.57
N LEU A 49 -9.38 -12.74 0.49
CA LEU A 49 -10.38 -11.75 0.11
C LEU A 49 -11.46 -11.61 1.19
N GLY A 50 -11.95 -12.73 1.75
CA GLY A 50 -12.93 -12.73 2.84
C GLY A 50 -12.42 -11.98 4.07
N PHE A 51 -11.18 -12.22 4.48
CA PHE A 51 -10.56 -11.49 5.59
C PHE A 51 -10.39 -9.99 5.29
N TYR A 52 -9.99 -9.64 4.07
CA TYR A 52 -9.92 -8.24 3.67
C TYR A 52 -11.28 -7.54 3.82
N VAL A 53 -12.38 -8.20 3.43
CA VAL A 53 -13.73 -7.64 3.57
C VAL A 53 -14.08 -7.42 5.05
N VAL A 54 -13.77 -8.39 5.93
CA VAL A 54 -13.99 -8.27 7.37
C VAL A 54 -13.19 -7.09 7.96
N ILE A 55 -11.90 -6.99 7.63
CA ILE A 55 -11.03 -5.91 8.13
C ILE A 55 -11.50 -4.56 7.62
N ARG A 56 -11.89 -4.47 6.34
CA ARG A 56 -12.45 -3.24 5.77
C ARG A 56 -13.73 -2.79 6.46
N ALA A 57 -14.58 -3.75 6.89
CA ALA A 57 -15.81 -3.44 7.63
C ALA A 57 -15.53 -2.93 9.06
N MET A 58 -14.43 -3.40 9.67
CA MET A 58 -14.04 -3.02 11.04
C MET A 58 -13.14 -1.78 11.08
N ALA A 59 -12.47 -1.43 9.98
CA ALA A 59 -11.53 -0.31 9.95
C ALA A 59 -12.27 1.03 10.04
N PRO A 60 -11.82 1.94 10.93
CA PRO A 60 -12.43 3.27 11.04
C PRO A 60 -12.14 4.10 9.79
N HIS A 61 -13.18 4.80 9.32
CA HIS A 61 -13.02 5.71 8.19
C HIS A 61 -12.44 7.05 8.68
N ASP A 62 -11.21 7.34 8.30
CA ASP A 62 -10.49 8.57 8.67
C ASP A 62 -9.89 9.21 7.41
N PRO A 63 -10.62 10.12 6.76
CA PRO A 63 -10.12 10.82 5.57
C PRO A 63 -9.06 11.83 5.98
N VAL A 64 -7.89 11.77 5.33
CA VAL A 64 -6.81 12.75 5.49
C VAL A 64 -6.98 13.91 4.51
N TRP A 65 -7.41 13.60 3.29
CA TRP A 65 -7.51 14.54 2.19
C TRP A 65 -8.88 15.21 2.15
N PHE A 66 -8.87 16.53 2.04
CA PHE A 66 -10.05 17.31 1.71
C PHE A 66 -10.20 17.44 0.20
N HIS A 67 -11.33 17.03 -0.33
CA HIS A 67 -11.71 17.18 -1.73
C HIS A 67 -12.80 18.26 -1.80
N SER A 68 -12.50 19.37 -2.48
CA SER A 68 -13.48 20.41 -2.76
C SER A 68 -14.42 19.97 -3.88
N GLU A 69 -15.72 20.22 -3.71
CA GLU A 69 -16.72 19.96 -4.75
C GLU A 69 -16.58 20.95 -5.94
N GLU A 70 -16.03 22.13 -5.71
CA GLU A 70 -15.88 23.22 -6.69
C GLU A 70 -14.59 23.17 -7.52
N GLY A 71 -13.98 22.00 -7.67
CA GLY A 71 -12.81 21.84 -8.52
C GLY A 71 -11.53 22.38 -7.87
N ALA A 72 -10.90 21.57 -7.03
CA ALA A 72 -9.52 21.83 -6.61
C ALA A 72 -8.64 22.01 -7.86
N PRO A 73 -7.68 22.94 -7.85
CA PRO A 73 -6.74 23.06 -8.94
C PRO A 73 -6.15 21.68 -9.23
N SER A 74 -6.33 21.22 -10.45
CA SER A 74 -5.85 19.91 -10.88
C SER A 74 -4.34 19.93 -10.67
N ASP A 75 -3.87 19.19 -9.65
CA ASP A 75 -2.44 19.07 -9.44
C ASP A 75 -1.84 18.31 -10.60
N PHE A 76 -1.36 19.06 -11.57
CA PHE A 76 -0.63 18.51 -12.71
C PHE A 76 0.47 17.54 -12.26
N ARG A 77 1.11 17.80 -11.10
CA ARG A 77 2.14 16.93 -10.52
C ARG A 77 1.60 15.56 -10.10
N LEU A 78 0.47 15.51 -9.41
CA LEU A 78 -0.17 14.26 -9.00
C LEU A 78 -0.74 13.50 -10.20
N TRP A 79 -1.43 14.23 -11.10
CA TRP A 79 -1.96 13.64 -12.33
C TRP A 79 -0.86 13.09 -13.25
N SER A 80 0.24 13.82 -13.43
CA SER A 80 1.37 13.36 -14.24
C SER A 80 2.05 12.15 -13.62
N SER A 81 2.23 12.10 -12.28
CA SER A 81 2.80 10.92 -11.62
C SER A 81 1.89 9.70 -11.75
N PHE A 82 0.57 9.90 -11.65
CA PHE A 82 -0.40 8.83 -11.85
C PHE A 82 -0.40 8.33 -13.31
N ALA A 83 -0.37 9.25 -14.27
CA ALA A 83 -0.26 8.90 -15.68
C ALA A 83 1.04 8.11 -15.98
N VAL A 84 2.19 8.57 -15.48
CA VAL A 84 3.47 7.86 -15.62
C VAL A 84 3.40 6.46 -14.98
N GLY A 85 2.82 6.33 -13.79
CA GLY A 85 2.64 5.04 -13.12
C GLY A 85 1.79 4.08 -13.95
N VAL A 86 0.60 4.49 -14.37
CA VAL A 86 -0.34 3.63 -15.10
C VAL A 86 0.16 3.33 -16.52
N PHE A 87 0.52 4.36 -17.29
CA PHE A 87 0.99 4.16 -18.69
C PHE A 87 2.33 3.46 -18.73
N GLY A 88 3.25 3.75 -17.79
CA GLY A 88 4.53 3.07 -17.68
C GLY A 88 4.34 1.58 -17.38
N THR A 89 3.46 1.25 -16.44
CA THR A 89 3.11 -0.15 -16.14
C THR A 89 2.47 -0.84 -17.35
N ALA A 90 1.49 -0.21 -17.99
CA ALA A 90 0.82 -0.78 -19.16
C ALA A 90 1.81 -1.01 -20.31
N ALA A 91 2.68 -0.05 -20.59
CA ALA A 91 3.70 -0.18 -21.64
C ALA A 91 4.68 -1.32 -21.36
N LEU A 92 5.13 -1.45 -20.09
CA LEU A 92 6.05 -2.55 -19.70
C LEU A 92 5.34 -3.91 -19.69
N VAL A 93 4.07 -3.99 -19.29
CA VAL A 93 3.29 -5.24 -19.39
C VAL A 93 3.16 -5.67 -20.85
N VAL A 94 2.82 -4.74 -21.76
CA VAL A 94 2.73 -5.04 -23.19
C VAL A 94 4.09 -5.44 -23.77
N PHE A 95 5.17 -4.75 -23.38
CA PHE A 95 6.52 -5.04 -23.85
C PHE A 95 6.98 -6.45 -23.38
N VAL A 96 6.82 -6.76 -22.11
CA VAL A 96 7.15 -8.06 -21.54
C VAL A 96 6.26 -9.16 -22.10
N GLY A 97 4.96 -8.91 -22.23
CA GLY A 97 4.01 -9.85 -22.82
C GLY A 97 4.33 -10.15 -24.28
N ALA A 98 4.65 -9.12 -25.08
CA ALA A 98 5.07 -9.30 -26.48
C ALA A 98 6.35 -10.15 -26.57
N GLY A 99 7.26 -10.02 -25.58
CA GLY A 99 8.44 -10.86 -25.47
C GLY A 99 8.13 -12.33 -25.19
N LEU A 100 7.29 -12.59 -24.20
CA LEU A 100 6.87 -13.94 -23.81
C LEU A 100 6.10 -14.66 -24.92
N PHE A 101 5.20 -13.97 -25.65
CA PHE A 101 4.39 -14.54 -26.73
C PHE A 101 5.04 -14.49 -28.12
N ASN A 102 6.31 -14.05 -28.23
CA ASN A 102 7.07 -14.05 -29.48
C ASN A 102 6.41 -13.22 -30.62
N VAL A 103 5.69 -12.15 -30.27
CA VAL A 103 4.96 -11.29 -31.21
C VAL A 103 5.91 -10.28 -31.84
N GLY A 104 6.42 -10.62 -33.02
CA GLY A 104 7.14 -9.68 -33.92
C GLY A 104 8.65 -9.88 -34.03
N PRO A 105 9.18 -9.95 -35.27
CA PRO A 105 10.61 -10.23 -35.52
C PRO A 105 11.55 -9.10 -35.13
N GLY A 106 11.05 -7.86 -34.97
CA GLY A 106 11.88 -6.69 -34.59
C GLY A 106 12.19 -6.59 -33.12
N LEU A 107 11.38 -7.17 -32.25
CA LEU A 107 11.59 -7.15 -30.79
C LEU A 107 12.61 -8.22 -30.31
N ARG A 108 12.85 -9.26 -31.10
CA ARG A 108 13.80 -10.34 -30.72
C ARG A 108 15.21 -9.83 -30.43
N GLY A 109 15.68 -8.82 -31.14
CA GLY A 109 17.01 -8.26 -30.90
C GLY A 109 17.13 -7.47 -29.60
N LEU A 110 16.03 -6.86 -29.13
CA LEU A 110 15.96 -6.14 -27.84
C LEU A 110 15.70 -7.12 -26.67
N LEU A 111 15.07 -8.25 -26.95
CA LEU A 111 14.69 -9.28 -25.97
C LEU A 111 15.80 -10.32 -25.76
N PHE A 112 16.88 -10.29 -26.54
CA PHE A 112 18.06 -11.15 -26.34
C PHE A 112 18.65 -11.03 -24.92
N PHE A 113 18.51 -9.85 -24.28
CA PHE A 113 18.87 -9.65 -22.89
C PHE A 113 17.91 -10.32 -21.89
N LEU A 114 16.76 -10.83 -22.34
CA LEU A 114 15.70 -11.37 -21.48
C LEU A 114 15.67 -12.91 -21.46
N GLU A 115 16.43 -13.61 -22.32
CA GLU A 115 16.38 -15.08 -22.42
C GLU A 115 16.82 -15.80 -21.13
N ASP A 116 17.69 -15.17 -20.30
CA ASP A 116 18.18 -15.76 -19.04
C ASP A 116 17.54 -15.14 -17.77
N ILE A 117 16.48 -14.32 -17.92
CA ILE A 117 15.89 -13.63 -16.77
C ILE A 117 14.89 -14.54 -16.04
N PRO A 118 14.99 -14.68 -14.70
CA PRO A 118 14.01 -15.42 -13.90
C PRO A 118 12.57 -14.93 -14.11
N LEU A 119 11.61 -15.85 -14.20
CA LEU A 119 10.20 -15.52 -14.41
C LEU A 119 9.67 -14.47 -13.42
N ALA A 120 10.18 -14.47 -12.19
CA ALA A 120 9.82 -13.51 -11.17
C ALA A 120 10.08 -12.04 -11.55
N LEU A 121 11.15 -11.76 -12.34
CA LEU A 121 11.45 -10.40 -12.79
C LEU A 121 10.50 -9.92 -13.87
N TYR A 122 9.93 -10.81 -14.67
CA TYR A 122 8.90 -10.45 -15.65
C TYR A 122 7.62 -9.88 -14.99
N ILE A 123 7.41 -10.17 -13.70
CA ILE A 123 6.29 -9.62 -12.93
C ILE A 123 6.69 -8.32 -12.23
N CYS A 124 7.90 -8.25 -11.64
CA CYS A 124 8.34 -7.10 -10.85
C CYS A 124 8.63 -5.87 -11.68
N VAL A 125 9.29 -6.03 -12.84
CA VAL A 125 9.72 -4.90 -13.67
C VAL A 125 8.53 -4.09 -14.19
N PRO A 126 7.46 -4.69 -14.74
CA PRO A 126 6.28 -3.92 -15.19
C PRO A 126 5.56 -3.16 -14.08
N ILE A 127 5.62 -3.64 -12.84
CA ILE A 127 4.92 -3.03 -11.70
C ILE A 127 5.73 -1.85 -11.12
N SER A 128 7.04 -1.79 -11.38
CA SER A 128 7.94 -0.78 -10.81
C SER A 128 7.52 0.69 -11.05
N PRO A 129 6.96 1.11 -12.21
CA PRO A 129 6.54 2.50 -12.40
C PRO A 129 5.46 2.97 -11.41
N MET A 130 4.64 2.06 -10.87
CA MET A 130 3.64 2.39 -9.85
C MET A 130 4.28 2.92 -8.54
N ALA A 131 5.56 2.61 -8.29
CA ALA A 131 6.28 3.16 -7.14
C ALA A 131 6.40 4.68 -7.20
N ILE A 132 6.54 5.27 -8.39
CA ILE A 132 6.65 6.73 -8.58
C ILE A 132 5.39 7.41 -8.06
N THR A 133 4.22 6.88 -8.45
CA THR A 133 2.92 7.37 -7.95
C THR A 133 2.81 7.23 -6.44
N GLY A 134 3.21 6.08 -5.89
CA GLY A 134 3.18 5.83 -4.45
C GLY A 134 4.06 6.78 -3.64
N VAL A 135 5.29 7.04 -4.11
CA VAL A 135 6.22 7.99 -3.47
C VAL A 135 5.66 9.41 -3.49
N MET A 136 5.11 9.85 -4.63
CA MET A 136 4.56 11.20 -4.78
C MET A 136 3.34 11.43 -3.88
N LEU A 137 2.45 10.44 -3.80
CA LEU A 137 1.30 10.49 -2.89
C LEU A 137 1.71 10.53 -1.42
N ARG A 138 2.72 9.75 -1.04
CA ARG A 138 3.24 9.75 0.33
C ARG A 138 3.90 11.07 0.69
N PHE A 139 4.58 11.69 -0.24
CA PHE A 139 5.16 13.02 -0.04
C PHE A 139 4.08 14.08 0.20
N GLU A 140 2.98 14.04 -0.57
CA GLU A 140 1.88 14.99 -0.36
C GLU A 140 1.11 14.74 0.94
N GLU A 141 0.89 13.48 1.34
CA GLU A 141 0.31 13.17 2.66
C GLU A 141 1.16 13.74 3.80
N ARG A 142 2.48 13.61 3.72
CA ARG A 142 3.40 14.19 4.70
C ARG A 142 3.29 15.72 4.77
N ASN A 143 3.17 16.38 3.64
CA ASN A 143 2.96 17.84 3.60
C ASN A 143 1.64 18.25 4.27
N ILE A 144 0.59 17.44 4.14
CA ILE A 144 -0.70 17.66 4.82
C ILE A 144 -0.52 17.47 6.33
N GLU A 145 0.13 16.39 6.76
CA GLU A 145 0.41 16.13 8.18
C GLU A 145 1.22 17.26 8.84
N GLU A 146 2.23 17.81 8.14
CA GLU A 146 3.01 18.96 8.61
C GLU A 146 2.14 20.22 8.79
N ARG A 147 1.18 20.47 7.89
CA ARG A 147 0.21 21.58 8.03
C ARG A 147 -0.77 21.33 9.17
N ASP A 148 -1.24 20.09 9.34
CA ASP A 148 -2.12 19.70 10.46
C ASP A 148 -1.44 19.94 11.80
N ALA A 149 -0.14 19.66 11.91
CA ALA A 149 0.65 19.83 13.14
C ALA A 149 0.72 21.31 13.59
N GLU A 150 0.73 22.24 12.66
CA GLU A 150 0.84 23.68 12.95
C GLU A 150 -0.52 24.37 13.22
N PHE A 151 -1.62 23.77 12.75
CA PHE A 151 -2.95 24.39 12.87
C PHE A 151 -3.43 24.61 14.31
N PRO A 152 -3.18 23.73 15.32
CA PRO A 152 -3.55 23.99 16.71
C PRO A 152 -2.90 25.25 17.30
N SER A 153 -1.64 25.51 16.94
CA SER A 153 -0.92 26.71 17.38
C SER A 153 -1.48 27.97 16.73
N PHE A 154 -1.82 27.88 15.44
CA PHE A 154 -2.43 28.99 14.70
C PHE A 154 -3.83 29.35 15.25
N VAL A 155 -4.74 28.37 15.43
CA VAL A 155 -6.11 28.65 15.88
C VAL A 155 -6.15 29.17 17.33
N ARG A 156 -5.25 28.68 18.19
CA ARG A 156 -5.08 29.21 19.55
C ARG A 156 -4.60 30.67 19.53
N ALA A 157 -3.60 30.99 18.72
CA ALA A 157 -3.08 32.35 18.56
C ALA A 157 -4.16 33.29 17.99
N LEU A 158 -4.95 32.83 17.02
CA LEU A 158 -6.06 33.55 16.43
C LEU A 158 -7.11 33.91 17.48
N GLY A 159 -7.61 32.91 18.22
CA GLY A 159 -8.63 33.13 19.26
C GLY A 159 -8.16 34.03 20.39
N ALA A 160 -6.88 33.92 20.79
CA ALA A 160 -6.29 34.79 21.80
C ALA A 160 -6.19 36.26 21.30
N ALA A 161 -5.75 36.46 20.07
CA ALA A 161 -5.59 37.78 19.48
C ALA A 161 -6.95 38.45 19.19
N GLU A 162 -7.95 37.74 18.71
CA GLU A 162 -9.32 38.23 18.55
C GLU A 162 -9.93 38.67 19.89
N SER A 163 -9.70 37.91 20.95
CA SER A 163 -10.20 38.24 22.30
C SER A 163 -9.49 39.47 22.87
N ALA A 164 -8.20 39.63 22.61
CA ALA A 164 -7.42 40.75 23.15
C ALA A 164 -7.70 42.10 22.45
N LYS A 165 -7.89 42.07 21.13
CA LYS A 165 -8.10 43.25 20.32
C LYS A 165 -9.58 43.66 20.18
N GLN A 166 -10.52 42.74 20.53
CA GLN A 166 -11.96 42.87 20.25
C GLN A 166 -12.23 43.28 18.78
N SER A 167 -11.39 42.80 17.87
CA SER A 167 -11.38 43.17 16.46
C SER A 167 -11.80 41.96 15.59
N THR A 168 -12.02 42.25 14.31
CA THR A 168 -12.43 41.21 13.36
C THR A 168 -11.27 40.24 13.06
N THR A 169 -11.59 39.04 12.59
CA THR A 169 -10.59 38.05 12.16
C THR A 169 -9.61 38.60 11.14
N GLY A 170 -10.06 39.47 10.23
CA GLY A 170 -9.20 40.14 9.23
C GLY A 170 -8.12 41.01 9.85
N ASP A 171 -8.47 41.83 10.84
CA ASP A 171 -7.54 42.74 11.53
C ASP A 171 -6.51 41.98 12.36
N VAL A 172 -6.92 40.87 12.94
CA VAL A 172 -6.02 39.96 13.69
C VAL A 172 -5.04 39.27 12.76
N LEU A 173 -5.51 38.77 11.63
CA LEU A 173 -4.68 38.11 10.63
C LEU A 173 -3.64 39.06 10.03
N ALA A 174 -3.89 40.40 10.00
CA ALA A 174 -2.88 41.37 9.62
C ALA A 174 -1.63 41.38 10.52
N THR A 175 -1.76 40.87 11.74
CA THR A 175 -0.63 40.69 12.65
C THR A 175 -0.09 39.25 12.63
N LEU A 176 -0.98 38.26 12.53
CA LEU A 176 -0.61 36.87 12.59
C LEU A 176 0.09 36.35 11.33
N HIS A 177 -0.23 36.90 10.13
CA HIS A 177 0.41 36.46 8.88
C HIS A 177 1.91 36.77 8.82
N GLN A 178 2.42 37.63 9.73
CA GLN A 178 3.84 37.92 9.87
C GLN A 178 4.59 36.95 10.77
N LYS A 179 3.85 36.12 11.51
CA LYS A 179 4.42 35.02 12.32
C LYS A 179 4.64 33.80 11.46
N ASP A 180 5.72 33.07 11.77
CA ASP A 180 5.99 31.80 11.13
C ASP A 180 5.18 30.67 11.80
N PHE A 181 4.36 30.01 11.01
CA PHE A 181 3.61 28.79 11.35
C PHE A 181 4.06 27.64 10.45
N GLY A 182 5.34 27.54 10.14
CA GLY A 182 5.92 26.45 9.37
C GLY A 182 5.22 26.23 8.03
N ALA A 183 4.86 24.97 7.75
CA ALA A 183 4.21 24.57 6.49
C ALA A 183 2.83 25.23 6.26
N LEU A 184 2.21 25.81 7.30
CA LEU A 184 0.89 26.45 7.21
C LEU A 184 0.99 27.94 6.82
N THR A 185 2.14 28.58 7.03
CA THR A 185 2.35 30.02 6.77
C THR A 185 1.86 30.48 5.39
N PRO A 186 2.18 29.80 4.27
CA PRO A 186 1.71 30.25 2.95
C PRO A 186 0.18 30.25 2.80
N ALA A 187 -0.51 29.31 3.44
CA ALA A 187 -1.96 29.24 3.44
C ALA A 187 -2.58 30.36 4.28
N ILE A 188 -2.00 30.69 5.43
CA ILE A 188 -2.42 31.80 6.28
C ILE A 188 -2.28 33.15 5.55
N VAL A 189 -1.17 33.36 4.83
CA VAL A 189 -0.99 34.58 4.02
C VAL A 189 -2.05 34.71 2.93
N ARG A 190 -2.43 33.58 2.28
CA ARG A 190 -3.51 33.59 1.29
C ARG A 190 -4.87 33.86 1.93
N LEU A 191 -5.15 33.28 3.09
CA LEU A 191 -6.37 33.56 3.87
C LEU A 191 -6.47 35.06 4.22
N TYR A 192 -5.40 35.65 4.75
CA TYR A 192 -5.35 37.08 5.04
C TYR A 192 -5.64 37.95 3.80
N ARG A 193 -5.00 37.64 2.65
CA ARG A 193 -5.24 38.38 1.41
C ARG A 193 -6.70 38.32 0.96
N ARG A 194 -7.36 37.16 1.06
CA ARG A 194 -8.78 36.98 0.69
C ARG A 194 -9.71 37.79 1.60
N LEU A 195 -9.47 37.79 2.90
CA LEU A 195 -10.27 38.57 3.83
C LEU A 195 -10.03 40.09 3.64
N ASN A 196 -8.81 40.50 3.29
CA ASN A 196 -8.49 41.89 3.03
C ASN A 196 -9.19 42.45 1.76
N ILE A 197 -9.40 41.62 0.74
CA ILE A 197 -10.20 41.99 -0.46
C ILE A 197 -11.70 41.81 -0.24
N ARG A 198 -12.14 41.61 1.00
CA ARG A 198 -13.56 41.46 1.44
C ARG A 198 -14.32 40.29 0.85
N ILE A 199 -13.65 39.16 0.58
CA ILE A 199 -14.33 37.87 0.33
C ILE A 199 -15.05 37.48 1.62
N SER A 200 -16.22 36.86 1.50
CA SER A 200 -16.97 36.37 2.67
C SER A 200 -16.09 35.45 3.55
N SER A 201 -16.25 35.55 4.85
CA SER A 201 -15.45 34.77 5.80
C SER A 201 -15.55 33.28 5.52
N GLU A 202 -16.76 32.78 5.27
CA GLU A 202 -17.03 31.37 4.97
C GLU A 202 -16.27 30.91 3.73
N GLN A 203 -16.33 31.65 2.63
CA GLN A 203 -15.66 31.31 1.38
C GLN A 203 -14.12 31.43 1.51
N ALA A 204 -13.62 32.41 2.25
CA ALA A 204 -12.19 32.55 2.50
C ALA A 204 -11.62 31.37 3.29
N TRP A 205 -12.32 30.91 4.33
CA TRP A 205 -11.93 29.75 5.13
C TRP A 205 -12.12 28.43 4.37
N TYR A 206 -13.19 28.28 3.60
CA TYR A 206 -13.36 27.13 2.73
C TYR A 206 -12.20 26.99 1.72
N THR A 207 -11.83 28.09 1.10
CA THR A 207 -10.68 28.10 0.18
C THR A 207 -9.35 27.88 0.91
N PHE A 208 -9.22 28.34 2.17
CA PHE A 208 -8.07 28.01 3.01
C PHE A 208 -7.96 26.53 3.28
N ALA A 209 -9.07 25.83 3.59
CA ALA A 209 -9.11 24.40 3.73
C ALA A 209 -8.72 23.69 2.42
N THR A 210 -9.18 24.18 1.28
CA THR A 210 -8.80 23.69 -0.05
C THR A 210 -7.31 23.84 -0.32
N ASP A 211 -6.71 25.00 0.07
CA ASP A 211 -5.29 25.27 -0.08
C ASP A 211 -4.42 24.35 0.78
N THR A 212 -4.90 23.97 1.97
CA THR A 212 -4.19 23.04 2.86
C THR A 212 -4.40 21.59 2.50
N ARG A 213 -5.49 21.26 1.79
CA ARG A 213 -5.95 19.91 1.45
C ARG A 213 -6.20 19.00 2.64
N SER A 214 -6.23 19.56 3.84
CA SER A 214 -6.45 18.81 5.05
C SER A 214 -7.93 18.74 5.40
N TYR A 215 -8.41 17.52 5.58
CA TYR A 215 -9.77 17.29 6.10
C TYR A 215 -9.94 17.76 7.55
N LEU A 216 -8.88 17.62 8.38
CA LEU A 216 -8.92 18.10 9.77
C LEU A 216 -9.01 19.62 9.82
N ILE A 217 -8.16 20.32 9.07
CA ILE A 217 -8.17 21.79 9.02
C ILE A 217 -9.54 22.28 8.53
N GLN A 218 -10.13 21.64 7.54
CA GLN A 218 -11.48 21.98 7.08
C GLN A 218 -12.51 21.87 8.21
N LYS A 219 -12.58 20.69 8.88
CA LYS A 219 -13.58 20.47 9.93
C LYS A 219 -13.38 21.37 11.15
N PHE A 220 -12.15 21.58 11.59
CA PHE A 220 -11.87 22.43 12.73
C PHE A 220 -12.00 23.92 12.40
N SER A 221 -11.77 24.32 11.15
CA SER A 221 -12.07 25.68 10.66
C SER A 221 -13.58 25.95 10.65
N ASP A 222 -14.37 25.00 10.15
CA ASP A 222 -15.83 25.11 10.15
C ASP A 222 -16.36 25.24 11.60
N MET A 223 -15.86 24.39 12.53
CA MET A 223 -16.22 24.48 13.95
C MET A 223 -15.88 25.85 14.56
N TYR A 224 -14.74 26.45 14.19
CA TYR A 224 -14.34 27.78 14.66
C TYR A 224 -15.31 28.84 14.16
N LEU A 225 -15.62 28.84 12.86
CA LEU A 225 -16.53 29.79 12.24
C LEU A 225 -17.96 29.69 12.81
N GLU A 226 -18.48 28.47 12.92
CA GLU A 226 -19.81 28.21 13.47
C GLU A 226 -19.90 28.64 14.93
N GLY A 227 -18.91 28.28 15.74
CA GLY A 227 -18.84 28.70 17.14
C GLY A 227 -18.76 30.24 17.28
N ARG A 228 -18.06 30.93 16.34
CA ARG A 228 -18.00 32.40 16.29
C ARG A 228 -19.35 33.01 15.88
N SER A 229 -20.01 32.44 14.89
CA SER A 229 -21.33 32.92 14.43
C SER A 229 -22.40 32.82 15.52
N MET A 230 -22.31 31.81 16.39
CA MET A 230 -23.16 31.65 17.56
C MET A 230 -22.80 32.56 18.75
N GLY A 231 -21.81 33.43 18.62
CA GLY A 231 -21.40 34.37 19.67
C GLY A 231 -20.40 33.79 20.69
N GLY A 232 -19.77 32.66 20.37
CA GLY A 232 -18.75 32.02 21.20
C GLY A 232 -17.53 32.94 21.44
N ARG A 233 -16.94 32.86 22.64
CA ARG A 233 -15.72 33.60 23.00
C ARG A 233 -14.53 33.07 22.20
N PRO A 234 -13.83 33.95 21.40
CA PRO A 234 -12.77 33.51 20.49
C PRO A 234 -11.65 32.73 21.19
N LYS A 235 -11.18 33.24 22.34
CA LYS A 235 -10.12 32.62 23.12
C LYS A 235 -10.49 31.18 23.54
N LEU A 236 -11.72 30.99 24.04
CA LEU A 236 -12.18 29.67 24.49
C LEU A 236 -12.32 28.70 23.30
N LEU A 237 -12.90 29.18 22.20
CA LEU A 237 -13.04 28.38 20.97
C LEU A 237 -11.66 27.96 20.43
N GLY A 238 -10.72 28.90 20.32
CA GLY A 238 -9.36 28.58 19.86
C GLY A 238 -8.65 27.59 20.75
N GLU A 239 -8.85 27.66 22.05
CA GLU A 239 -8.27 26.70 23.02
C GLU A 239 -8.89 25.30 22.88
N LEU A 240 -10.23 25.22 22.88
CA LEU A 240 -10.94 23.93 22.76
C LEU A 240 -10.65 23.23 21.42
N ILE A 241 -10.65 23.98 20.33
CA ILE A 241 -10.35 23.43 19.00
C ILE A 241 -8.91 22.95 18.94
N SER A 242 -7.95 23.72 19.46
CA SER A 242 -6.55 23.32 19.55
C SER A 242 -6.36 22.04 20.36
N GLN A 243 -7.03 21.92 21.52
CA GLN A 243 -6.96 20.71 22.35
C GLN A 243 -7.56 19.50 21.64
N ASN A 244 -8.75 19.63 21.06
CA ASN A 244 -9.42 18.54 20.35
C ASN A 244 -8.60 18.06 19.14
N MET A 245 -8.07 18.99 18.36
CA MET A 245 -7.22 18.62 17.21
C MET A 245 -5.96 17.90 17.67
N ASN A 246 -5.28 18.37 18.72
CA ASN A 246 -4.12 17.67 19.29
C ASN A 246 -4.49 16.25 19.75
N THR A 247 -5.66 16.05 20.35
CA THR A 247 -6.14 14.71 20.75
C THR A 247 -6.33 13.80 19.53
N VAL A 248 -6.95 14.31 18.46
CA VAL A 248 -7.13 13.54 17.21
C VAL A 248 -5.76 13.19 16.59
N MET A 249 -4.82 14.13 16.59
CA MET A 249 -3.47 13.89 16.08
C MET A 249 -2.70 12.86 16.91
N GLN A 250 -2.84 12.88 18.23
CA GLN A 250 -2.26 11.84 19.11
C GLN A 250 -2.86 10.46 18.81
N LEU A 251 -4.17 10.36 18.60
CA LEU A 251 -4.81 9.10 18.21
C LEU A 251 -4.33 8.61 16.84
N ARG A 252 -4.13 9.51 15.87
CA ARG A 252 -3.53 9.18 14.56
C ARG A 252 -2.10 8.66 14.71
N GLU A 253 -1.29 9.30 15.55
CA GLU A 253 0.08 8.86 15.78
C GLU A 253 0.16 7.49 16.46
N GLN A 254 -0.69 7.22 17.47
CA GLN A 254 -0.81 5.88 18.08
C GLN A 254 -1.21 4.81 17.06
N ARG A 255 -2.15 5.15 16.17
CA ARG A 255 -2.57 4.28 15.08
C ARG A 255 -1.42 4.01 14.11
N ARG A 256 -0.67 5.05 13.74
CA ARG A 256 0.50 4.94 12.86
C ARG A 256 1.58 4.04 13.46
N GLN A 257 1.86 4.18 14.75
CA GLN A 257 2.83 3.31 15.46
C GLN A 257 2.41 1.84 15.42
N ALA A 258 1.13 1.54 15.68
CA ALA A 258 0.61 0.19 15.56
C ALA A 258 0.71 -0.33 14.10
N THR A 259 0.44 0.52 13.12
CA THR A 259 0.55 0.18 11.69
C THR A 259 2.00 -0.08 11.26
N VAL A 260 2.97 0.68 11.74
CA VAL A 260 4.40 0.47 11.44
C VAL A 260 4.86 -0.91 11.91
N THR A 261 4.47 -1.32 13.11
CA THR A 261 4.76 -2.68 13.62
C THR A 261 4.13 -3.75 12.72
N MET A 262 2.89 -3.55 12.31
CA MET A 262 2.19 -4.46 11.41
C MET A 262 2.86 -4.52 10.01
N ILE A 263 3.31 -3.39 9.46
CA ILE A 263 4.05 -3.35 8.20
C ILE A 263 5.28 -4.26 8.28
N GLY A 264 6.11 -4.12 9.31
CA GLY A 264 7.30 -4.95 9.49
C GLY A 264 6.98 -6.45 9.51
N LEU A 265 5.92 -6.82 10.21
CA LEU A 265 5.45 -8.20 10.28
C LEU A 265 4.96 -8.71 8.92
N LEU A 266 4.19 -7.91 8.16
CA LEU A 266 3.68 -8.30 6.84
C LEU A 266 4.81 -8.51 5.82
N TYR A 267 5.83 -7.65 5.83
CA TYR A 267 7.02 -7.83 4.99
C TYR A 267 7.78 -9.12 5.38
N GLY A 268 7.93 -9.38 6.69
CA GLY A 268 8.54 -10.61 7.20
C GLY A 268 7.79 -11.87 6.75
N ILE A 269 6.47 -11.88 6.89
CA ILE A 269 5.63 -13.01 6.47
C ILE A 269 5.66 -13.19 4.94
N THR A 270 5.61 -12.12 4.16
CA THR A 270 5.70 -12.20 2.70
C THR A 270 7.02 -12.85 2.27
N SER A 271 8.13 -12.47 2.91
CA SER A 271 9.44 -13.11 2.70
C SER A 271 9.43 -14.59 3.08
N ALA A 272 8.96 -14.90 4.29
CA ALA A 272 8.93 -16.28 4.79
C ALA A 272 8.03 -17.18 3.94
N SER A 273 6.87 -16.67 3.52
CA SER A 273 5.95 -17.39 2.63
C SER A 273 6.56 -17.67 1.26
N ALA A 274 7.19 -16.65 0.64
CA ALA A 274 7.87 -16.82 -0.63
C ALA A 274 8.99 -17.88 -0.52
N PHE A 275 9.81 -17.81 0.54
CA PHE A 275 10.85 -18.77 0.80
C PHE A 275 10.29 -20.20 0.95
N ALA A 276 9.24 -20.39 1.75
CA ALA A 276 8.62 -21.69 1.96
C ALA A 276 8.01 -22.27 0.68
N PHE A 277 7.34 -21.47 -0.13
CA PHE A 277 6.75 -21.89 -1.41
C PHE A 277 7.83 -22.38 -2.38
N PHE A 278 8.91 -21.61 -2.53
CA PHE A 278 9.98 -21.95 -3.47
C PHE A 278 10.88 -23.08 -2.98
N ILE A 279 11.07 -23.26 -1.66
CA ILE A 279 11.68 -24.49 -1.13
C ILE A 279 10.79 -25.69 -1.45
N GLY A 280 9.48 -25.61 -1.20
CA GLY A 280 8.55 -26.68 -1.52
C GLY A 280 8.64 -27.06 -3.00
N LEU A 281 8.66 -26.09 -3.90
CA LEU A 281 8.81 -26.31 -5.34
C LEU A 281 10.15 -26.98 -5.69
N GLN A 282 11.25 -26.56 -5.07
CA GLN A 282 12.58 -27.17 -5.32
C GLN A 282 12.66 -28.61 -4.82
N VAL A 283 12.02 -28.94 -3.70
CA VAL A 283 11.90 -30.34 -3.22
C VAL A 283 11.17 -31.19 -4.25
N VAL A 284 10.10 -30.69 -4.86
CA VAL A 284 9.40 -31.39 -5.94
C VAL A 284 10.30 -31.59 -7.16
N ASN A 285 11.07 -30.57 -7.56
CA ASN A 285 12.02 -30.67 -8.67
C ASN A 285 13.05 -31.78 -8.42
N ILE A 286 13.66 -31.79 -7.23
CA ILE A 286 14.65 -32.82 -6.86
C ILE A 286 14.05 -34.22 -6.91
N LEU A 287 12.83 -34.38 -6.39
CA LEU A 287 12.16 -35.66 -6.41
C LEU A 287 11.80 -36.09 -7.85
N ALA A 288 11.43 -35.15 -8.72
CA ALA A 288 11.17 -35.40 -10.13
C ALA A 288 12.47 -35.87 -10.86
N ASP A 289 13.58 -35.18 -10.65
CA ASP A 289 14.88 -35.57 -11.25
C ASP A 289 15.37 -36.94 -10.76
N LEU A 290 15.28 -37.18 -9.46
CA LEU A 290 15.60 -38.51 -8.88
C LEU A 290 14.72 -39.61 -9.46
N SER A 291 13.42 -39.36 -9.62
CA SER A 291 12.48 -40.31 -10.21
C SER A 291 12.87 -40.68 -11.66
N GLN A 292 13.33 -39.72 -12.45
CA GLN A 292 13.81 -39.95 -13.82
C GLN A 292 15.14 -40.72 -13.85
N GLN A 293 16.08 -40.40 -12.98
CA GLN A 293 17.41 -41.02 -12.93
C GLN A 293 17.33 -42.51 -12.52
N PHE A 294 16.48 -42.87 -11.58
CA PHE A 294 16.37 -44.24 -11.09
C PHE A 294 15.45 -45.12 -11.91
N ASN A 295 14.79 -44.61 -12.95
CA ASN A 295 13.89 -45.39 -13.83
C ASN A 295 12.86 -46.24 -13.03
N ILE A 296 12.32 -45.66 -11.96
CA ILE A 296 11.52 -46.32 -10.91
C ILE A 296 10.21 -46.92 -11.45
N THR A 297 9.86 -46.66 -12.69
CA THR A 297 8.71 -47.26 -13.38
C THR A 297 8.70 -48.77 -13.40
N ASN A 298 9.87 -49.43 -13.22
CA ASN A 298 10.02 -50.87 -13.22
C ASN A 298 10.19 -51.53 -11.83
N ALA A 299 10.31 -50.76 -10.76
CA ALA A 299 10.41 -51.27 -9.39
C ALA A 299 9.02 -51.48 -8.80
N GLY A 300 8.52 -52.67 -8.90
CA GLY A 300 7.20 -53.04 -8.38
C GLY A 300 6.99 -52.61 -6.92
N GLY A 301 5.98 -51.77 -6.69
CA GLY A 301 5.54 -51.32 -5.38
C GLY A 301 6.05 -49.94 -4.95
N VAL A 302 7.31 -49.59 -5.19
CA VAL A 302 7.90 -48.31 -4.78
C VAL A 302 7.68 -47.23 -5.84
N GLY A 303 7.55 -47.56 -7.11
CA GLY A 303 7.27 -46.63 -8.21
C GLY A 303 5.89 -45.98 -8.17
N LYS A 304 4.94 -46.53 -7.40
CA LYS A 304 3.64 -45.88 -7.15
C LYS A 304 3.68 -44.77 -6.11
N ILE A 305 4.77 -44.68 -5.34
CA ILE A 305 4.87 -43.72 -4.22
C ILE A 305 5.39 -42.36 -4.69
N ILE A 306 6.07 -42.28 -5.86
CA ILE A 306 6.67 -41.02 -6.33
C ILE A 306 6.10 -40.69 -7.72
N TYR A 307 4.94 -40.04 -7.74
CA TYR A 307 4.29 -39.53 -8.96
C TYR A 307 4.89 -38.18 -9.41
N ALA A 308 6.22 -37.99 -9.25
CA ALA A 308 6.89 -36.72 -9.56
C ALA A 308 6.93 -36.39 -11.08
N GLY A 309 6.67 -37.36 -11.96
CA GLY A 309 6.75 -37.15 -13.43
C GLY A 309 5.56 -36.41 -14.06
N VAL A 310 4.53 -36.03 -13.29
CA VAL A 310 3.29 -35.41 -13.80
C VAL A 310 3.23 -33.91 -13.48
N TYR A 311 4.26 -33.35 -12.81
CA TYR A 311 4.29 -31.94 -12.46
C TYR A 311 4.69 -31.06 -13.64
N ASP A 312 3.79 -30.16 -14.05
CA ASP A 312 4.19 -29.00 -14.87
C ASP A 312 4.80 -27.92 -13.94
N ILE A 313 6.12 -28.02 -13.75
CA ILE A 313 6.89 -27.18 -12.82
C ILE A 313 6.79 -25.72 -13.20
N ALA A 314 6.80 -25.40 -14.50
CA ALA A 314 6.71 -24.03 -14.98
C ALA A 314 5.36 -23.40 -14.65
N LEU A 315 4.28 -24.16 -14.79
CA LEU A 315 2.94 -23.71 -14.44
C LEU A 315 2.79 -23.50 -12.93
N ILE A 316 3.34 -24.39 -12.11
CA ILE A 316 3.28 -24.25 -10.65
C ILE A 316 4.12 -23.04 -10.20
N GLU A 317 5.31 -22.83 -10.77
CA GLU A 317 6.12 -21.65 -10.51
C GLU A 317 5.36 -20.35 -10.82
N PHE A 318 4.70 -20.31 -11.98
CA PHE A 318 3.87 -19.15 -12.36
C PHE A 318 2.72 -18.93 -11.38
N LEU A 319 2.01 -20.01 -10.99
CA LEU A 319 0.92 -19.92 -10.01
C LEU A 319 1.40 -19.44 -8.64
N LEU A 320 2.55 -19.88 -8.17
CA LEU A 320 3.14 -19.40 -6.90
C LEU A 320 3.52 -17.94 -6.96
N LEU A 321 4.09 -17.45 -8.07
CA LEU A 321 4.36 -16.03 -8.27
C LEU A 321 3.06 -15.21 -8.29
N LEU A 322 1.99 -15.74 -8.88
CA LEU A 322 0.68 -15.10 -8.88
C LEU A 322 0.10 -15.00 -7.45
N VAL A 323 0.30 -16.00 -6.61
CA VAL A 323 -0.06 -15.96 -5.18
C VAL A 323 0.71 -14.87 -4.45
N ILE A 324 2.02 -14.75 -4.68
CA ILE A 324 2.85 -13.69 -4.09
C ILE A 324 2.35 -12.32 -4.52
N LEU A 325 2.05 -12.14 -5.80
CA LEU A 325 1.50 -10.90 -6.34
C LEU A 325 0.15 -10.55 -5.69
N PHE A 326 -0.76 -11.51 -5.61
CA PHE A 326 -2.07 -11.32 -4.99
C PHE A 326 -1.96 -10.97 -3.51
N ASN A 327 -1.08 -11.67 -2.78
CA ASN A 327 -0.79 -11.37 -1.38
C ASN A 327 -0.20 -9.96 -1.22
N ALA A 328 0.70 -9.53 -2.10
CA ALA A 328 1.27 -8.18 -2.10
C ALA A 328 0.19 -7.10 -2.32
N VAL A 329 -0.76 -7.33 -3.25
CA VAL A 329 -1.90 -6.41 -3.48
C VAL A 329 -2.76 -6.30 -2.24
N LEU A 330 -3.23 -7.42 -1.70
CA LEU A 330 -4.13 -7.41 -0.54
C LEU A 330 -3.46 -6.83 0.71
N SER A 331 -2.22 -7.23 1.01
CA SER A 331 -1.46 -6.73 2.15
C SER A 331 -1.22 -5.23 2.03
N SER A 332 -0.88 -4.71 0.86
CA SER A 332 -0.66 -3.28 0.64
C SER A 332 -1.94 -2.45 0.83
N VAL A 333 -3.06 -2.91 0.27
CA VAL A 333 -4.37 -2.25 0.45
C VAL A 333 -4.82 -2.32 1.91
N MET A 334 -4.54 -3.43 2.59
CA MET A 334 -4.87 -3.64 3.98
C MET A 334 -4.08 -2.72 4.91
N ILE A 335 -2.77 -2.56 4.70
CA ILE A 335 -1.94 -1.59 5.42
C ILE A 335 -2.59 -0.21 5.35
N ARG A 336 -3.00 0.23 4.17
CA ARG A 336 -3.61 1.56 3.99
C ARG A 336 -5.03 1.66 4.56
N THR A 337 -5.77 0.57 4.58
CA THR A 337 -7.09 0.54 5.21
C THR A 337 -6.99 0.70 6.73
N ILE A 338 -5.97 0.12 7.34
CA ILE A 338 -5.71 0.21 8.78
C ILE A 338 -5.05 1.53 9.16
N ASP A 339 -4.06 1.99 8.39
CA ASP A 339 -3.35 3.25 8.63
C ASP A 339 -4.26 4.48 8.44
N GLY A 340 -5.20 4.41 7.50
CA GLY A 340 -6.01 5.54 7.05
C GLY A 340 -5.36 6.29 5.87
N GLY A 341 -5.92 7.42 5.50
CA GLY A 341 -5.42 8.24 4.41
C GLY A 341 -5.85 7.78 3.02
N ASN A 342 -5.12 8.19 1.99
CA ASN A 342 -5.46 7.88 0.61
C ASN A 342 -5.10 6.43 0.25
N LYS A 343 -6.09 5.66 -0.21
CA LYS A 343 -5.91 4.25 -0.61
C LYS A 343 -4.87 4.08 -1.74
N ALA A 344 -4.72 5.06 -2.62
CA ALA A 344 -3.76 5.01 -3.71
C ALA A 344 -2.29 4.98 -3.23
N ASN A 345 -2.02 5.39 -1.98
CA ASN A 345 -0.69 5.26 -1.40
C ASN A 345 -0.29 3.80 -1.10
N ALA A 346 -1.20 2.84 -1.27
CA ALA A 346 -0.91 1.40 -1.26
C ALA A 346 0.09 0.98 -2.36
N TYR A 347 0.18 1.73 -3.47
CA TYR A 347 1.06 1.40 -4.60
C TYR A 347 2.52 1.21 -4.19
N LEU A 348 3.03 2.02 -3.25
CA LEU A 348 4.41 1.89 -2.78
C LEU A 348 4.65 0.55 -2.07
N HIS A 349 3.78 0.18 -1.13
CA HIS A 349 3.88 -1.09 -0.42
C HIS A 349 3.68 -2.28 -1.35
N PHE A 350 2.77 -2.16 -2.31
CA PHE A 350 2.54 -3.18 -3.33
C PHE A 350 3.81 -3.49 -4.13
N VAL A 351 4.46 -2.46 -4.69
CA VAL A 351 5.71 -2.62 -5.46
C VAL A 351 6.81 -3.24 -4.59
N LEU A 352 7.02 -2.69 -3.39
CA LEU A 352 8.06 -3.18 -2.48
C LEU A 352 7.84 -4.63 -2.06
N MET A 353 6.61 -5.03 -1.72
CA MET A 353 6.29 -6.41 -1.35
C MET A 353 6.45 -7.38 -2.53
N THR A 354 6.08 -6.96 -3.75
CA THR A 354 6.26 -7.77 -4.94
C THR A 354 7.75 -7.99 -5.22
N TRP A 355 8.57 -6.94 -5.14
CA TRP A 355 10.03 -7.05 -5.30
C TRP A 355 10.66 -7.94 -4.23
N LEU A 356 10.24 -7.80 -2.99
CA LEU A 356 10.73 -8.61 -1.89
C LEU A 356 10.39 -10.09 -2.09
N GLY A 357 9.13 -10.42 -2.37
CA GLY A 357 8.69 -11.80 -2.59
C GLY A 357 9.38 -12.45 -3.79
N SER A 358 9.50 -11.73 -4.90
CA SER A 358 10.19 -12.21 -6.10
C SER A 358 11.70 -12.32 -5.91
N GLY A 359 12.32 -11.39 -5.19
CA GLY A 359 13.73 -11.47 -4.84
C GLY A 359 14.05 -12.69 -3.98
N VAL A 360 13.20 -12.99 -2.98
CA VAL A 360 13.32 -14.20 -2.16
C VAL A 360 13.12 -15.46 -2.99
N ALA A 361 12.18 -15.46 -3.95
CA ALA A 361 11.95 -16.57 -4.86
C ALA A 361 13.22 -16.91 -5.68
N ILE A 362 13.84 -15.88 -6.27
CA ILE A 362 15.09 -16.03 -7.04
C ILE A 362 16.23 -16.51 -6.14
N PHE A 363 16.39 -15.89 -4.97
CA PHE A 363 17.40 -16.26 -4.00
C PHE A 363 17.28 -17.73 -3.59
N THR A 364 16.04 -18.19 -3.30
CA THR A 364 15.79 -19.58 -2.91
C THR A 364 16.16 -20.56 -4.01
N LYS A 365 15.83 -20.26 -5.28
CA LYS A 365 16.23 -21.08 -6.42
C LYS A 365 17.75 -21.22 -6.50
N HIS A 366 18.50 -20.13 -6.43
CA HIS A 366 19.95 -20.16 -6.47
C HIS A 366 20.57 -20.85 -5.25
N LEU A 367 20.02 -20.65 -4.06
CA LEU A 367 20.50 -21.30 -2.85
C LEU A 367 20.40 -22.82 -2.96
N VAL A 368 19.26 -23.32 -3.39
CA VAL A 368 19.04 -24.78 -3.50
C VAL A 368 19.90 -25.37 -4.62
N SER A 369 20.01 -24.69 -5.78
CA SER A 369 20.89 -25.17 -6.85
C SER A 369 22.34 -25.22 -6.41
N ALA A 370 22.84 -24.23 -5.66
CA ALA A 370 24.21 -24.22 -5.15
C ALA A 370 24.51 -25.33 -4.13
N ILE A 371 23.51 -25.71 -3.31
CA ILE A 371 23.64 -26.81 -2.35
C ILE A 371 23.69 -28.17 -3.05
N LEU A 372 22.97 -28.32 -4.16
CA LEU A 372 22.88 -29.60 -4.89
C LEU A 372 24.05 -29.82 -5.86
N THR A 373 24.77 -28.79 -6.24
CA THR A 373 25.97 -28.90 -7.10
C THR A 373 27.23 -29.26 -6.32
N ILE A 374 27.13 -29.41 -4.99
CA ILE A 374 28.17 -29.95 -4.11
C ILE A 374 27.92 -31.44 -3.86
#